data_bf919540d70907265df34cd67a77cf61
#
_entry.id   bf919540d70907265df34cd67a77cf61
#
_cell.length_a   1.000
_cell.length_b   1.000
_cell.length_c   1.000
_cell.angle_alpha   90.00
_cell.angle_beta   90.00
_cell.angle_gamma   90.00
#
_symmetry.space_group_name_H-M   'P 1'
#
loop_
_entity.id
_entity.type
_entity.pdbx_description
1 polymer ?
#
loop_
_entity_poly.entity_id
_entity_poly.type
_entity_poly.pdbx_seq_one_letter_code
_entity_poly.pdbx_strand_id
1 'polypeptide(L)'
;MSLDLSNDNVSLASGDAAEPLGHGEPEPSGDGVWAEEESQALRQARKDAEFTGSVDSVRVYLQQIGKVALLNAEDEVRLATRIEAGLYAAERVGRAEDLTDKCSPQLLRDLRWIVRDGQRAKNHLLEANLRLVVSLAKRYTGCGMPLLDLIQEGNLGLIRAVEKFGPHQGI
;
A
#
# COMPACT_ATOMS: atom_id res chain seq x y z
N MET A 1 -71.36 32.28 -5.87
CA MET A 1 -71.95 31.18 -6.68
C MET A 1 -71.06 30.00 -6.41
N SER A 2 -71.43 29.30 -5.41
CA SER A 2 -72.31 28.14 -5.33
C SER A 2 -71.54 26.94 -5.82
N LEU A 3 -71.16 26.11 -4.83
CA LEU A 3 -71.76 24.85 -4.44
C LEU A 3 -71.25 23.69 -5.34
N ASP A 4 -70.95 22.53 -4.97
CA ASP A 4 -71.30 21.66 -3.84
C ASP A 4 -70.48 20.38 -4.01
N LEU A 5 -69.96 19.86 -2.99
CA LEU A 5 -70.42 18.73 -2.21
C LEU A 5 -70.41 17.37 -2.91
N SER A 6 -69.85 16.53 -2.13
CA SER A 6 -70.22 15.14 -1.84
C SER A 6 -69.39 14.09 -2.50
N ASN A 7 -68.68 13.41 -1.77
CA ASN A 7 -68.89 12.44 -0.66
C ASN A 7 -69.07 11.01 -1.19
N ASP A 8 -68.55 10.19 -0.41
CA ASP A 8 -68.75 8.75 -0.24
C ASP A 8 -67.78 7.82 -0.97
N ASN A 9 -66.96 7.26 -0.23
CA ASN A 9 -67.05 6.29 0.87
C ASN A 9 -66.77 4.86 0.39
N VAL A 10 -65.95 4.25 1.16
CA VAL A 10 -65.96 2.83 1.53
C VAL A 10 -65.25 1.83 0.64
N SER A 11 -64.29 1.30 1.13
CA SER A 11 -64.15 -0.05 1.68
C SER A 11 -62.85 -0.76 1.32
N LEU A 12 -62.10 -0.94 2.36
CA LEU A 12 -61.55 -2.24 2.82
C LEU A 12 -60.86 -3.13 1.78
N ALA A 13 -59.68 -3.35 2.06
CA ALA A 13 -59.12 -4.63 2.42
C ALA A 13 -57.78 -4.94 1.76
N SER A 14 -56.95 -5.28 2.63
CA SER A 14 -55.96 -6.34 2.47
C SER A 14 -54.72 -6.02 1.67
N GLY A 15 -53.69 -5.73 2.42
CA GLY A 15 -52.63 -6.69 2.59
C GLY A 15 -51.82 -6.89 1.32
N ASP A 16 -50.71 -6.26 1.29
CA ASP A 16 -49.58 -7.14 1.03
C ASP A 16 -48.27 -6.47 1.40
N ALA A 17 -47.57 -7.22 2.14
CA ALA A 17 -46.16 -7.33 2.39
C ALA A 17 -45.26 -6.27 1.72
N ALA A 18 -44.73 -5.41 2.55
CA ALA A 18 -43.46 -4.76 2.28
C ALA A 18 -42.40 -5.85 2.06
N GLU A 19 -41.94 -5.98 0.85
CA GLU A 19 -40.70 -6.70 0.59
C GLU A 19 -39.55 -6.00 1.36
N PRO A 20 -38.77 -6.74 2.13
CA PRO A 20 -37.59 -6.18 2.75
C PRO A 20 -36.62 -5.86 1.62
N LEU A 21 -36.24 -4.58 1.55
CA LEU A 21 -35.07 -4.12 0.81
C LEU A 21 -33.92 -5.06 1.13
N GLY A 22 -33.46 -5.78 0.13
CA GLY A 22 -32.32 -6.64 0.20
C GLY A 22 -31.16 -5.87 0.80
N HIS A 23 -30.74 -6.32 1.96
CA HIS A 23 -29.43 -6.00 2.47
C HIS A 23 -28.45 -6.51 1.42
N GLY A 24 -27.90 -5.62 0.62
CA GLY A 24 -26.70 -5.90 -0.14
C GLY A 24 -25.67 -6.41 0.85
N GLU A 25 -25.28 -7.65 0.70
CA GLU A 25 -24.14 -8.18 1.40
C GLU A 25 -22.98 -7.23 1.11
N PRO A 26 -22.23 -6.79 2.14
CA PRO A 26 -21.04 -5.99 1.89
C PRO A 26 -20.10 -6.86 1.03
N GLU A 27 -19.83 -6.38 -0.18
CA GLU A 27 -18.73 -6.90 -0.99
C GLU A 27 -17.54 -7.11 -0.07
N PRO A 28 -16.84 -8.26 -0.10
CA PRO A 28 -15.71 -8.50 0.76
C PRO A 28 -14.67 -7.45 0.47
N SER A 29 -14.57 -6.47 1.36
CA SER A 29 -13.50 -5.49 1.33
C SER A 29 -12.20 -6.27 1.24
N GLY A 30 -11.26 -5.83 0.41
CA GLY A 30 -10.01 -6.54 0.13
C GLY A 30 -9.21 -6.97 1.37
N ASP A 31 -9.58 -6.48 2.54
CA ASP A 31 -9.03 -6.88 3.85
C ASP A 31 -9.41 -8.32 4.26
N GLY A 32 -10.59 -8.82 3.86
CA GLY A 32 -11.01 -10.20 4.16
C GLY A 32 -10.14 -11.24 3.45
N VAL A 33 -9.78 -10.98 2.20
CA VAL A 33 -8.91 -11.87 1.40
C VAL A 33 -7.50 -11.93 2.00
N TRP A 34 -6.98 -10.79 2.47
CA TRP A 34 -5.68 -10.73 3.15
C TRP A 34 -5.66 -11.49 4.48
N ALA A 35 -6.75 -11.43 5.26
CA ALA A 35 -6.84 -12.13 6.53
C ALA A 35 -6.85 -13.66 6.35
N GLU A 36 -7.51 -14.17 5.32
CA GLU A 36 -7.51 -15.60 4.99
C GLU A 36 -6.17 -16.08 4.44
N GLU A 37 -5.59 -15.34 3.50
CA GLU A 37 -4.26 -15.64 2.97
C GLU A 37 -3.18 -15.51 4.04
N GLU A 38 -3.28 -14.50 4.92
CA GLU A 38 -2.39 -14.33 6.06
C GLU A 38 -2.47 -15.53 7.01
N SER A 39 -3.67 -16.04 7.28
CA SER A 39 -3.85 -17.23 8.12
C SER A 39 -3.27 -18.50 7.49
N GLN A 40 -3.34 -18.65 6.16
CA GLN A 40 -2.73 -19.78 5.44
C GLN A 40 -1.20 -19.68 5.43
N ALA A 41 -0.65 -18.48 5.18
CA ALA A 41 0.80 -18.24 5.24
C ALA A 41 1.35 -18.47 6.65
N LEU A 42 0.61 -18.07 7.69
CA LEU A 42 0.96 -18.35 9.08
C LEU A 42 0.92 -19.85 9.41
N ARG A 43 -0.03 -20.60 8.85
CA ARG A 43 -0.08 -22.08 9.01
C ARG A 43 1.10 -22.76 8.33
N GLN A 44 1.48 -22.29 7.13
CA GLN A 44 2.65 -22.82 6.44
C GLN A 44 3.93 -22.43 7.18
N ALA A 45 4.08 -21.18 7.58
CA ALA A 45 5.20 -20.70 8.36
C ALA A 45 5.33 -21.42 9.71
N ARG A 46 4.20 -21.84 10.33
CA ARG A 46 4.24 -22.69 11.54
C ARG A 46 4.82 -24.06 11.27
N LYS A 47 4.47 -24.70 10.15
CA LYS A 47 5.07 -25.98 9.76
C LYS A 47 6.57 -25.86 9.51
N ASP A 48 6.98 -24.76 8.88
CA ASP A 48 8.39 -24.49 8.61
C ASP A 48 9.15 -24.06 9.88
N ALA A 49 8.46 -23.47 10.86
CA ALA A 49 9.03 -22.93 12.11
C ALA A 49 9.08 -23.92 13.27
N GLU A 50 8.37 -25.04 13.22
CA GLU A 50 8.68 -26.18 14.09
C GLU A 50 10.15 -26.57 13.96
N PHE A 51 10.79 -26.12 12.86
CA PHE A 51 12.22 -26.30 12.62
C PHE A 51 13.11 -25.12 13.10
N THR A 52 12.59 -23.91 13.37
CA THR A 52 13.45 -22.72 13.60
C THR A 52 13.04 -21.72 14.69
N GLY A 53 11.96 -21.93 15.44
CA GLY A 53 11.57 -21.00 16.54
C GLY A 53 11.13 -19.57 16.12
N SER A 54 10.77 -19.36 14.86
CA SER A 54 10.56 -18.03 14.24
C SER A 54 9.10 -17.60 14.03
N VAL A 55 8.11 -18.35 14.54
CA VAL A 55 6.67 -18.07 14.26
C VAL A 55 6.23 -16.69 14.72
N ASP A 56 6.68 -16.26 15.89
CA ASP A 56 6.28 -14.97 16.45
C ASP A 56 6.83 -13.80 15.62
N SER A 57 8.04 -13.95 15.07
CA SER A 57 8.66 -12.92 14.23
C SER A 57 7.89 -12.71 12.92
N VAL A 58 7.46 -13.78 12.26
CA VAL A 58 6.62 -13.70 11.04
C VAL A 58 5.31 -13.00 11.33
N ARG A 59 4.65 -13.39 12.43
CA ARG A 59 3.36 -12.80 12.81
C ARG A 59 3.47 -11.31 13.09
N VAL A 60 4.47 -10.90 13.85
CA VAL A 60 4.73 -9.49 14.17
C VAL A 60 5.02 -8.70 12.88
N TYR A 61 5.84 -9.24 11.99
CA TYR A 61 6.16 -8.62 10.71
C TYR A 61 4.90 -8.41 9.86
N LEU A 62 4.07 -9.45 9.66
CA LEU A 62 2.84 -9.37 8.87
C LEU A 62 1.84 -8.37 9.47
N GLN A 63 1.75 -8.32 10.81
CA GLN A 63 0.91 -7.33 11.49
C GLN A 63 1.41 -5.88 11.28
N GLN A 64 2.71 -5.68 11.22
CA GLN A 64 3.29 -4.35 10.99
C GLN A 64 3.05 -3.85 9.57
N ILE A 65 3.32 -4.68 8.57
CA ILE A 65 3.12 -4.30 7.16
C ILE A 65 1.63 -4.10 6.82
N GLY A 66 0.72 -4.79 7.53
CA GLY A 66 -0.72 -4.64 7.36
C GLY A 66 -1.26 -3.26 7.77
N LYS A 67 -0.51 -2.51 8.58
CA LYS A 67 -0.92 -1.16 9.02
C LYS A 67 -0.71 -0.07 7.97
N VAL A 68 0.14 -0.33 6.97
CA VAL A 68 0.44 0.63 5.92
C VAL A 68 -0.65 0.57 4.86
N ALA A 69 -1.24 1.73 4.53
CA ALA A 69 -2.26 1.83 3.51
C ALA A 69 -1.70 1.44 2.13
N LEU A 70 -2.52 0.80 1.31
CA LEU A 70 -2.19 0.54 -0.08
C LEU A 70 -2.17 1.85 -0.87
N LEU A 71 -1.22 1.97 -1.79
CA LEU A 71 -1.15 3.10 -2.70
C LEU A 71 -2.10 2.89 -3.89
N ASN A 72 -2.71 3.97 -4.34
CA ASN A 72 -3.36 4.00 -5.65
C ASN A 72 -2.37 4.48 -6.72
N ALA A 73 -2.73 4.37 -8.01
CA ALA A 73 -1.86 4.74 -9.11
C ALA A 73 -1.43 6.23 -9.08
N GLU A 74 -2.29 7.12 -8.60
CA GLU A 74 -1.98 8.55 -8.47
C GLU A 74 -0.95 8.79 -7.37
N ASP A 75 -1.08 8.07 -6.24
CA ASP A 75 -0.13 8.14 -5.14
C ASP A 75 1.24 7.61 -5.54
N GLU A 76 1.29 6.52 -6.30
CA GLU A 76 2.54 5.96 -6.83
C GLU A 76 3.26 6.97 -7.73
N VAL A 77 2.55 7.58 -8.68
CA VAL A 77 3.11 8.62 -9.56
C VAL A 77 3.59 9.82 -8.75
N ARG A 78 2.81 10.26 -7.76
CA ARG A 78 3.19 11.37 -6.88
C ARG A 78 4.45 11.07 -6.07
N LEU A 79 4.57 9.86 -5.54
CA LEU A 79 5.77 9.43 -4.82
C LEU A 79 6.96 9.30 -5.75
N ALA A 80 6.79 8.72 -6.94
CA ALA A 80 7.84 8.62 -7.95
C ALA A 80 8.41 9.99 -8.33
N THR A 81 7.54 10.98 -8.60
CA THR A 81 7.95 12.36 -8.91
C THR A 81 8.75 12.99 -7.77
N ARG A 82 8.36 12.77 -6.51
CA ARG A 82 9.09 13.28 -5.35
C ARG A 82 10.45 12.61 -5.17
N ILE A 83 10.54 11.31 -5.45
CA ILE A 83 11.80 10.55 -5.43
C ILE A 83 12.75 11.12 -6.48
N GLU A 84 12.28 11.30 -7.70
CA GLU A 84 13.05 11.85 -8.81
C GLU A 84 13.54 13.27 -8.52
N ALA A 85 12.67 14.14 -8.02
CA ALA A 85 13.06 15.48 -7.59
C ALA A 85 14.13 15.45 -6.48
N GLY A 86 14.02 14.52 -5.54
CA GLY A 86 15.00 14.30 -4.48
C GLY A 86 16.38 13.88 -5.00
N LEU A 87 16.41 12.97 -5.98
CA LEU A 87 17.64 12.52 -6.61
C LEU A 87 18.32 13.64 -7.41
N TYR A 88 17.55 14.40 -8.20
CA TYR A 88 18.06 15.57 -8.90
C TYR A 88 18.62 16.62 -7.94
N ALA A 89 17.91 16.90 -6.85
CA ALA A 89 18.38 17.82 -5.83
C ALA A 89 19.66 17.35 -5.16
N ALA A 90 19.81 16.05 -4.89
CA ALA A 90 21.02 15.46 -4.32
C ALA A 90 22.23 15.64 -5.25
N GLU A 91 22.05 15.41 -6.54
CA GLU A 91 23.10 15.63 -7.54
C GLU A 91 23.52 17.10 -7.60
N ARG A 92 22.55 18.04 -7.54
CA ARG A 92 22.84 19.48 -7.50
C ARG A 92 23.59 19.90 -6.23
N VAL A 93 23.23 19.33 -5.08
CA VAL A 93 23.96 19.59 -3.82
C VAL A 93 25.38 19.07 -3.91
N GLY A 94 25.61 17.85 -4.43
CA GLY A 94 26.93 17.29 -4.63
C GLY A 94 27.82 18.17 -5.51
N ARG A 95 27.31 18.62 -6.65
CA ARG A 95 28.05 19.55 -7.54
C ARG A 95 28.38 20.89 -6.89
N ALA A 96 27.50 21.39 -6.01
CA ALA A 96 27.76 22.64 -5.29
C ALA A 96 28.80 22.47 -4.19
N GLU A 97 28.86 21.30 -3.54
CA GLU A 97 29.88 20.96 -2.54
C GLU A 97 31.26 20.74 -3.20
N ASP A 98 31.30 20.25 -4.42
CA ASP A 98 32.53 20.10 -5.23
C ASP A 98 33.03 21.44 -5.83
N LEU A 99 32.46 22.59 -5.43
CA LEU A 99 32.80 23.94 -5.90
C LEU A 99 32.62 24.15 -7.42
N THR A 100 31.95 23.23 -8.11
CA THR A 100 31.71 23.34 -9.55
C THR A 100 30.51 24.24 -9.88
N ASP A 101 29.61 24.43 -8.91
CA ASP A 101 28.38 25.23 -9.08
C ASP A 101 28.22 26.22 -7.92
N LYS A 102 28.14 27.53 -8.22
CA LYS A 102 27.97 28.57 -7.22
C LYS A 102 26.50 28.67 -6.81
N CYS A 103 26.13 27.92 -5.78
CA CYS A 103 24.77 27.99 -5.21
C CYS A 103 24.72 28.96 -4.02
N SER A 104 23.62 29.72 -3.93
CA SER A 104 23.37 30.54 -2.74
C SER A 104 23.10 29.66 -1.51
N PRO A 105 23.44 30.13 -0.29
CA PRO A 105 23.15 29.36 0.93
C PRO A 105 21.66 29.03 1.14
N GLN A 106 20.76 29.90 0.62
CA GLN A 106 19.32 29.65 0.66
C GLN A 106 18.95 28.48 -0.25
N LEU A 107 19.41 28.52 -1.51
CA LEU A 107 19.14 27.46 -2.48
C LEU A 107 19.64 26.08 -1.98
N LEU A 108 20.82 26.06 -1.37
CA LEU A 108 21.36 24.81 -0.78
C LEU A 108 20.46 24.25 0.35
N ARG A 109 19.86 25.12 1.18
CA ARG A 109 18.91 24.69 2.22
C ARG A 109 17.66 24.09 1.60
N ASP A 110 17.14 24.74 0.56
CA ASP A 110 15.94 24.30 -0.13
C ASP A 110 16.17 22.97 -0.87
N LEU A 111 17.32 22.83 -1.55
CA LEU A 111 17.71 21.56 -2.19
C LEU A 111 17.85 20.42 -1.17
N ARG A 112 18.49 20.66 -0.03
CA ARG A 112 18.60 19.64 1.04
C ARG A 112 17.25 19.27 1.65
N TRP A 113 16.28 20.19 1.65
CA TRP A 113 14.91 19.87 2.05
C TRP A 113 14.26 18.92 1.04
N ILE A 114 14.39 19.20 -0.28
CA ILE A 114 13.87 18.34 -1.35
C ILE A 114 14.51 16.95 -1.30
N VAL A 115 15.81 16.84 -1.04
CA VAL A 115 16.50 15.55 -0.86
C VAL A 115 15.85 14.73 0.26
N ARG A 116 15.59 15.34 1.40
CA ARG A 116 14.96 14.66 2.54
C ARG A 116 13.51 14.27 2.24
N ASP A 117 12.79 15.09 1.50
CA ASP A 117 11.42 14.79 1.08
C ASP A 117 11.40 13.61 0.09
N GLY A 118 12.29 13.57 -0.87
CA GLY A 118 12.46 12.44 -1.79
C GLY A 118 12.81 11.13 -1.06
N GLN A 119 13.67 11.19 -0.04
CA GLN A 119 14.00 10.01 0.77
C GLN A 119 12.79 9.50 1.58
N ARG A 120 11.95 10.40 2.12
CA ARG A 120 10.70 10.01 2.79
C ARG A 120 9.72 9.37 1.81
N ALA A 121 9.60 9.93 0.60
CA ALA A 121 8.77 9.36 -0.45
C ALA A 121 9.25 7.97 -0.86
N LYS A 122 10.57 7.75 -0.98
CA LYS A 122 11.16 6.44 -1.26
C LYS A 122 10.80 5.42 -0.18
N ASN A 123 10.97 5.79 1.08
CA ASN A 123 10.64 4.90 2.20
C ASN A 123 9.15 4.54 2.21
N HIS A 124 8.27 5.53 2.01
CA HIS A 124 6.83 5.30 1.94
C HIS A 124 6.42 4.36 0.79
N LEU A 125 7.01 4.54 -0.39
CA LEU A 125 6.80 3.65 -1.54
C LEU A 125 7.25 2.22 -1.24
N LEU A 126 8.40 2.04 -0.59
CA LEU A 126 8.91 0.73 -0.19
C LEU A 126 7.98 0.07 0.84
N GLU A 127 7.60 0.80 1.90
CA GLU A 127 6.73 0.30 2.97
C GLU A 127 5.38 -0.16 2.43
N ALA A 128 4.75 0.61 1.55
CA ALA A 128 3.46 0.26 0.95
C ALA A 128 3.55 -1.00 0.07
N ASN A 129 4.72 -1.28 -0.53
CA ASN A 129 4.93 -2.44 -1.39
C ASN A 129 5.42 -3.69 -0.65
N LEU A 130 5.64 -3.67 0.68
CA LEU A 130 6.04 -4.85 1.43
C LEU A 130 5.01 -5.99 1.34
N ARG A 131 3.72 -5.65 1.28
CA ARG A 131 2.64 -6.64 1.12
C ARG A 131 2.75 -7.40 -0.21
N LEU A 132 3.14 -6.70 -1.28
CA LEU A 132 3.40 -7.33 -2.58
C LEU A 132 4.54 -8.35 -2.48
N VAL A 133 5.62 -8.01 -1.77
CA VAL A 133 6.76 -8.90 -1.56
C VAL A 133 6.32 -10.17 -0.82
N VAL A 134 5.49 -10.04 0.23
CA VAL A 134 4.95 -11.20 0.94
C VAL A 134 4.11 -12.09 0.04
N SER A 135 3.21 -11.51 -0.78
CA SER A 135 2.39 -12.29 -1.70
C SER A 135 3.23 -13.02 -2.75
N LEU A 136 4.34 -12.43 -3.17
CA LEU A 136 5.30 -13.07 -4.05
C LEU A 136 6.05 -14.21 -3.34
N ALA A 137 6.58 -13.96 -2.15
CA ALA A 137 7.32 -14.93 -1.35
C ALA A 137 6.49 -16.20 -1.04
N LYS A 138 5.18 -16.05 -0.79
CA LYS A 138 4.26 -17.17 -0.60
C LYS A 138 4.26 -18.19 -1.74
N ARG A 139 4.46 -17.76 -2.99
CA ARG A 139 4.50 -18.65 -4.16
C ARG A 139 5.71 -19.57 -4.17
N TYR A 140 6.76 -19.19 -3.45
CA TYR A 140 8.01 -19.94 -3.37
C TYR A 140 8.15 -20.72 -2.06
N THR A 141 7.13 -20.73 -1.20
CA THR A 141 7.13 -21.57 0.00
C THR A 141 7.17 -23.04 -0.38
N GLY A 142 7.94 -23.84 0.36
CA GLY A 142 8.13 -25.26 0.06
C GLY A 142 9.33 -25.59 -0.86
N CYS A 143 10.05 -24.58 -1.36
CA CYS A 143 11.26 -24.76 -2.17
C CYS A 143 12.56 -24.89 -1.35
N GLY A 144 12.45 -25.19 -0.06
CA GLY A 144 13.60 -25.41 0.84
C GLY A 144 14.14 -24.18 1.55
N MET A 145 13.52 -22.99 1.35
CA MET A 145 13.85 -21.77 2.09
C MET A 145 12.72 -21.37 3.05
N PRO A 146 13.03 -20.91 4.27
CA PRO A 146 12.06 -20.33 5.19
C PRO A 146 11.37 -19.11 4.62
N LEU A 147 10.09 -18.88 4.95
CA LEU A 147 9.31 -17.74 4.43
C LEU A 147 9.98 -16.39 4.73
N LEU A 148 10.57 -16.21 5.91
CA LEU A 148 11.25 -14.97 6.26
C LEU A 148 12.44 -14.67 5.35
N ASP A 149 13.22 -15.68 4.98
CA ASP A 149 14.37 -15.51 4.10
C ASP A 149 13.90 -15.16 2.68
N LEU A 150 12.83 -15.79 2.20
CA LEU A 150 12.18 -15.44 0.93
C LEU A 150 11.68 -13.99 0.92
N ILE A 151 11.09 -13.53 2.04
CA ILE A 151 10.64 -12.15 2.18
C ILE A 151 11.85 -11.20 2.16
N GLN A 152 12.94 -11.53 2.84
CA GLN A 152 14.13 -10.69 2.87
C GLN A 152 14.78 -10.55 1.49
N GLU A 153 14.90 -11.65 0.74
CA GLU A 153 15.36 -11.61 -0.65
C GLU A 153 14.44 -10.77 -1.53
N GLY A 154 13.12 -10.93 -1.36
CA GLY A 154 12.14 -10.12 -2.06
C GLY A 154 12.25 -8.62 -1.73
N ASN A 155 12.45 -8.27 -0.47
CA ASN A 155 12.67 -6.89 -0.04
C ASN A 155 13.94 -6.30 -0.64
N LEU A 156 15.03 -7.07 -0.67
CA LEU A 156 16.28 -6.64 -1.32
C LEU A 156 16.08 -6.40 -2.82
N GLY A 157 15.31 -7.26 -3.49
CA GLY A 157 14.89 -7.06 -4.88
C GLY A 157 14.08 -5.79 -5.08
N LEU A 158 13.12 -5.50 -4.19
CA LEU A 158 12.30 -4.29 -4.21
C LEU A 158 13.15 -3.02 -4.04
N ILE A 159 14.09 -3.02 -3.07
CA ILE A 159 15.00 -1.89 -2.85
C ILE A 159 15.81 -1.61 -4.11
N ARG A 160 16.41 -2.64 -4.71
CA ARG A 160 17.18 -2.51 -5.96
C ARG A 160 16.32 -2.02 -7.13
N ALA A 161 15.06 -2.47 -7.22
CA ALA A 161 14.14 -1.99 -8.23
C ALA A 161 13.87 -0.49 -8.08
N VAL A 162 13.54 -0.03 -6.87
CA VAL A 162 13.28 1.39 -6.60
C VAL A 162 14.54 2.25 -6.80
N GLU A 163 15.73 1.74 -6.52
CA GLU A 163 16.99 2.44 -6.79
C GLU A 163 17.31 2.59 -8.28
N LYS A 164 16.84 1.66 -9.11
CA LYS A 164 16.97 1.76 -10.57
C LYS A 164 15.99 2.75 -11.22
N PHE A 165 14.93 3.16 -10.53
CA PHE A 165 14.02 4.22 -10.99
C PHE A 165 14.62 5.63 -10.93
N GLY A 166 15.94 5.76 -10.78
CA GLY A 166 16.64 7.04 -10.82
C GLY A 166 16.72 7.63 -12.24
N PRO A 167 16.95 8.96 -12.37
CA PRO A 167 16.88 9.73 -13.61
C PRO A 167 17.91 9.33 -14.69
N HIS A 168 18.77 8.35 -14.44
CA HIS A 168 19.79 7.89 -15.37
C HIS A 168 19.35 6.75 -16.30
N GLN A 169 18.13 6.27 -16.17
CA GLN A 169 17.56 5.33 -17.15
C GLN A 169 16.41 6.03 -17.89
N GLY A 170 16.81 6.93 -18.80
CA GLY A 170 15.90 7.52 -19.76
C GLY A 170 15.15 6.42 -20.51
N ILE A 171 13.82 6.56 -20.50
CA ILE A 171 12.92 5.95 -21.46
C ILE A 171 13.06 6.71 -22.77
#